data_5c5d451059f031ac36edf3609f55107d
#
_entry.id   5c5d451059f031ac36edf3609f55107d
#
_cell.length_a   1.000
_cell.length_b   1.000
_cell.length_c   1.000
_cell.angle_alpha   90.00
_cell.angle_beta   90.00
_cell.angle_gamma   90.00
#
_symmetry.space_group_name_H-M   'P 1'
#
loop_
_entity.id
_entity.type
_entity.pdbx_description
1 polymer ?
#
loop_
_entity_poly.entity_id
_entity_poly.type
_entity_poly.pdbx_seq_one_letter_code
_entity_poly.pdbx_strand_id
1 'polypeptide(L)'
;MDTRDDTLPRLIATVFGTALLAGAVAQRRTARRVARGSGSERFVRTGSGSTIAYRLRPAPRPALATDPVVVLLPDLGDTVERWSAVEAALGEDFSVLAANRAGYGRSRLGNTVAFSLDLLVKDTADLVRVTCEGRRVVLVGHGLGGLLALRAAADAPHLVDGVVVIDPRYPGELHRSKLLRSLSEQTGFGFTLMPRSLRSGLSPLLLAPPWIEQVPRHVRSLCLDQYRAASTWTAAEREWRAAHRELAEPAAIPKVPVPVSLLMSSPRNAESLAYQEMHAELMDLPDFAGSTVLDDVRREEVPYQEGAKRIVHGTRRFLHDLYEAETDR
;
A
#
# COMPACT_ATOMS: atom_id res chain seq x y z
N MET A 1 57.55 -27.36 -14.21
CA MET A 1 56.50 -26.74 -15.01
C MET A 1 55.21 -27.08 -14.31
N ASP A 2 54.83 -26.21 -13.41
CA ASP A 2 53.73 -26.43 -12.44
C ASP A 2 52.39 -25.95 -13.10
N THR A 3 51.71 -26.89 -13.71
CA THR A 3 50.35 -26.64 -14.21
C THR A 3 49.42 -26.65 -12.99
N ARG A 4 49.38 -25.55 -12.24
CA ARG A 4 48.37 -25.35 -11.24
C ARG A 4 47.03 -25.65 -11.88
N ASP A 5 46.30 -26.55 -11.26
CA ASP A 5 45.00 -27.04 -11.72
C ASP A 5 43.96 -25.92 -11.73
N ASP A 6 43.88 -25.18 -12.84
CA ASP A 6 42.93 -24.08 -13.07
C ASP A 6 41.49 -24.58 -13.29
N THR A 7 41.25 -25.88 -13.18
CA THR A 7 39.95 -26.50 -13.46
C THR A 7 38.91 -26.12 -12.43
N LEU A 8 39.28 -26.10 -11.14
CA LEU A 8 38.34 -25.74 -10.06
C LEU A 8 37.88 -24.30 -10.09
N PRO A 9 38.76 -23.28 -10.26
CA PRO A 9 38.32 -21.87 -10.43
C PRO A 9 37.43 -21.67 -11.65
N ARG A 10 37.75 -22.32 -12.77
CA ARG A 10 36.93 -22.24 -14.01
C ARG A 10 35.58 -22.90 -13.82
N LEU A 11 35.47 -24.03 -13.15
CA LEU A 11 34.21 -24.70 -12.84
C LEU A 11 33.35 -23.81 -11.95
N ILE A 12 33.91 -23.24 -10.88
CA ILE A 12 33.21 -22.30 -9.99
C ILE A 12 32.69 -21.09 -10.77
N ALA A 13 33.55 -20.46 -11.58
CA ALA A 13 33.16 -19.31 -12.40
C ALA A 13 32.03 -19.65 -13.39
N THR A 14 32.06 -20.84 -14.00
CA THR A 14 31.01 -21.30 -14.93
C THR A 14 29.70 -21.54 -14.20
N VAL A 15 29.72 -22.20 -13.04
CA VAL A 15 28.52 -22.45 -12.22
C VAL A 15 27.90 -21.11 -11.76
N PHE A 16 28.71 -20.18 -11.27
CA PHE A 16 28.23 -18.85 -10.87
C PHE A 16 27.70 -18.06 -12.07
N GLY A 17 28.39 -18.06 -13.20
CA GLY A 17 27.95 -17.39 -14.43
C GLY A 17 26.61 -17.92 -14.94
N THR A 18 26.43 -19.25 -14.97
CA THR A 18 25.16 -19.87 -15.39
C THR A 18 24.03 -19.58 -14.41
N ALA A 19 24.29 -19.58 -13.10
CA ALA A 19 23.31 -19.24 -12.08
C ALA A 19 22.83 -17.78 -12.20
N LEU A 20 23.75 -16.85 -12.43
CA LEU A 20 23.43 -15.43 -12.64
C LEU A 20 22.59 -15.22 -13.93
N LEU A 21 22.95 -15.90 -15.03
CA LEU A 21 22.18 -15.85 -16.27
C LEU A 21 20.77 -16.41 -16.09
N ALA A 22 20.63 -17.55 -15.44
CA ALA A 22 19.35 -18.16 -15.13
C ALA A 22 18.49 -17.23 -14.25
N GLY A 23 19.09 -16.60 -13.25
CA GLY A 23 18.45 -15.62 -12.39
C GLY A 23 18.00 -14.37 -13.17
N ALA A 24 18.81 -13.83 -14.07
CA ALA A 24 18.45 -12.70 -14.91
C ALA A 24 17.27 -13.04 -15.85
N VAL A 25 17.27 -14.25 -16.43
CA VAL A 25 16.13 -14.74 -17.24
C VAL A 25 14.87 -14.88 -16.39
N ALA A 26 14.98 -15.44 -15.18
CA ALA A 26 13.87 -15.56 -14.24
C ALA A 26 13.30 -14.17 -13.90
N GLN A 27 14.14 -13.17 -13.59
CA GLN A 27 13.72 -11.80 -13.33
C GLN A 27 13.01 -11.17 -14.53
N ARG A 28 13.51 -11.34 -15.74
CA ARG A 28 12.85 -10.85 -16.97
C ARG A 28 11.46 -11.48 -17.14
N ARG A 29 11.33 -12.78 -16.90
CA ARG A 29 10.03 -13.50 -16.96
C ARG A 29 9.06 -12.99 -15.90
N THR A 30 9.52 -12.83 -14.66
CA THR A 30 8.73 -12.28 -13.55
C THR A 30 8.28 -10.84 -13.85
N ALA A 31 9.19 -9.96 -14.29
CA ALA A 31 8.86 -8.60 -14.69
C ALA A 31 7.80 -8.54 -15.81
N ARG A 32 7.88 -9.45 -16.80
CA ARG A 32 6.87 -9.55 -17.87
C ARG A 32 5.51 -10.01 -17.34
N ARG A 33 5.45 -10.93 -16.35
CA ARG A 33 4.19 -11.36 -15.75
C ARG A 33 3.57 -10.23 -14.91
N VAL A 34 4.36 -9.51 -14.12
CA VAL A 34 3.90 -8.31 -13.39
C VAL A 34 3.40 -7.24 -14.36
N ALA A 35 4.10 -7.00 -15.47
CA ALA A 35 3.69 -6.04 -16.49
C ALA A 35 2.39 -6.42 -17.24
N ARG A 36 2.01 -7.70 -17.25
CA ARG A 36 0.69 -8.14 -17.75
C ARG A 36 -0.43 -7.82 -16.79
N GLY A 37 -0.14 -7.84 -15.47
CA GLY A 37 -1.12 -7.61 -14.41
C GLY A 37 -2.26 -8.62 -14.41
N SER A 38 -3.44 -8.18 -13.98
CA SER A 38 -4.69 -8.96 -14.04
C SER A 38 -5.37 -8.92 -15.42
N GLY A 39 -4.96 -8.00 -16.28
CA GLY A 39 -5.55 -7.79 -17.61
C GLY A 39 -6.77 -6.87 -17.61
N SER A 40 -7.32 -6.51 -16.45
CA SER A 40 -8.52 -5.67 -16.29
C SER A 40 -8.21 -4.23 -15.91
N GLU A 41 -6.93 -3.87 -15.76
CA GLU A 41 -6.52 -2.53 -15.36
C GLU A 41 -6.74 -1.50 -16.48
N ARG A 42 -7.27 -0.35 -16.07
CA ARG A 42 -7.27 0.91 -16.83
C ARG A 42 -6.11 1.78 -16.35
N PHE A 43 -5.84 2.86 -17.08
CA PHE A 43 -4.71 3.75 -16.78
C PHE A 43 -5.16 5.20 -16.76
N VAL A 44 -4.65 5.94 -15.78
CA VAL A 44 -4.77 7.39 -15.72
C VAL A 44 -3.37 8.01 -15.68
N ARG A 45 -3.17 9.11 -16.41
CA ARG A 45 -1.96 9.91 -16.32
C ARG A 45 -2.23 11.06 -15.35
N THR A 46 -1.39 11.20 -14.35
CA THR A 46 -1.46 12.24 -13.33
C THR A 46 -0.64 13.47 -13.72
N GLY A 47 -0.88 14.59 -13.05
CA GLY A 47 -0.14 15.84 -13.27
C GLY A 47 1.36 15.73 -12.96
N SER A 48 1.78 14.76 -12.13
CA SER A 48 3.20 14.44 -11.90
C SER A 48 3.87 13.77 -13.10
N GLY A 49 3.11 13.39 -14.13
CA GLY A 49 3.55 12.59 -15.27
C GLY A 49 3.57 11.09 -14.99
N SER A 50 3.17 10.65 -13.79
CA SER A 50 2.99 9.23 -13.47
C SER A 50 1.83 8.63 -14.25
N THR A 51 1.88 7.31 -14.47
CA THR A 51 0.76 6.54 -15.02
C THR A 51 0.30 5.55 -13.96
N ILE A 52 -0.91 5.72 -13.48
CA ILE A 52 -1.50 4.88 -12.43
C ILE A 52 -2.40 3.83 -13.07
N ALA A 53 -2.10 2.57 -12.81
CA ALA A 53 -2.94 1.44 -13.17
C ALA A 53 -3.99 1.21 -12.08
N TYR A 54 -5.25 1.17 -12.47
CA TYR A 54 -6.37 1.02 -11.55
C TYR A 54 -7.46 0.08 -12.08
N ARG A 55 -8.26 -0.44 -11.18
CA ARG A 55 -9.54 -1.10 -11.46
C ARG A 55 -10.64 -0.35 -10.71
N LEU A 56 -11.67 0.03 -11.41
CA LEU A 56 -12.91 0.54 -10.80
C LEU A 56 -14.01 -0.48 -11.06
N ARG A 57 -14.45 -1.13 -10.01
CA ARG A 57 -15.54 -2.11 -10.01
C ARG A 57 -16.79 -1.44 -9.46
N PRO A 58 -17.84 -1.27 -10.25
CA PRO A 58 -19.13 -0.81 -9.74
C PRO A 58 -19.77 -1.87 -8.85
N ALA A 59 -20.50 -1.45 -7.84
CA ALA A 59 -21.31 -2.36 -7.04
C ALA A 59 -22.42 -2.97 -7.89
N PRO A 60 -22.66 -4.27 -7.82
CA PRO A 60 -23.76 -4.92 -8.53
C PRO A 60 -25.13 -4.51 -7.95
N ARG A 61 -25.17 -4.21 -6.65
CA ARG A 61 -26.35 -3.74 -5.91
C ARG A 61 -25.86 -2.78 -4.83
N PRO A 62 -25.80 -1.47 -5.11
CA PRO A 62 -25.35 -0.51 -4.11
C PRO A 62 -26.19 -0.58 -2.84
N ALA A 63 -25.54 -0.68 -1.68
CA ALA A 63 -26.20 -0.68 -0.38
C ALA A 63 -26.78 0.70 -0.03
N LEU A 64 -26.17 1.75 -0.59
CA LEU A 64 -26.58 3.15 -0.39
C LEU A 64 -27.00 3.77 -1.72
N ALA A 65 -28.04 4.59 -1.70
CA ALA A 65 -28.55 5.28 -2.91
C ALA A 65 -27.49 6.19 -3.57
N THR A 66 -26.53 6.69 -2.78
CA THR A 66 -25.43 7.54 -3.26
C THR A 66 -24.36 6.78 -4.04
N ASP A 67 -24.35 5.43 -3.97
CA ASP A 67 -23.31 4.55 -4.56
C ASP A 67 -21.89 5.12 -4.43
N PRO A 68 -21.37 5.29 -3.19
CA PRO A 68 -20.05 5.87 -2.98
C PRO A 68 -18.94 4.96 -3.52
N VAL A 69 -17.83 5.58 -3.95
CA VAL A 69 -16.63 4.86 -4.36
C VAL A 69 -15.70 4.73 -3.17
N VAL A 70 -15.38 3.49 -2.80
CA VAL A 70 -14.35 3.18 -1.80
C VAL A 70 -13.00 3.05 -2.50
N VAL A 71 -12.04 3.89 -2.15
CA VAL A 71 -10.70 3.91 -2.74
C VAL A 71 -9.72 3.23 -1.79
N LEU A 72 -9.06 2.16 -2.23
CA LEU A 72 -8.14 1.38 -1.41
C LEU A 72 -6.69 1.87 -1.58
N LEU A 73 -6.04 2.23 -0.47
CA LEU A 73 -4.67 2.74 -0.39
C LEU A 73 -3.82 1.83 0.53
N PRO A 74 -3.06 0.87 -0.03
CA PRO A 74 -2.24 -0.08 0.73
C PRO A 74 -1.08 0.58 1.49
N ASP A 75 -0.46 -0.15 2.44
CA ASP A 75 0.74 0.29 3.15
C ASP A 75 1.98 0.33 2.26
N LEU A 76 3.08 0.85 2.80
CA LEU A 76 4.40 0.92 2.17
C LEU A 76 4.88 -0.48 1.77
N GLY A 77 5.30 -0.61 0.52
CA GLY A 77 5.76 -1.89 -0.01
C GLY A 77 4.64 -2.84 -0.45
N ASP A 78 3.39 -2.51 -0.16
CA ASP A 78 2.24 -3.33 -0.52
C ASP A 78 1.67 -2.98 -1.89
N THR A 79 1.10 -4.01 -2.52
CA THR A 79 0.32 -3.88 -3.76
C THR A 79 -1.16 -4.13 -3.49
N VAL A 80 -2.01 -3.48 -4.28
CA VAL A 80 -3.46 -3.58 -4.10
C VAL A 80 -4.01 -4.99 -4.32
N GLU A 81 -3.28 -5.84 -5.03
CA GLU A 81 -3.65 -7.25 -5.23
C GLU A 81 -3.68 -8.05 -3.93
N ARG A 82 -2.87 -7.65 -2.93
CA ARG A 82 -2.92 -8.25 -1.59
C ARG A 82 -4.22 -7.94 -0.85
N TRP A 83 -4.90 -6.87 -1.25
CA TRP A 83 -6.19 -6.42 -0.71
C TRP A 83 -7.41 -7.01 -1.42
N SER A 84 -7.20 -7.98 -2.32
CA SER A 84 -8.28 -8.55 -3.15
C SER A 84 -9.45 -9.13 -2.34
N ALA A 85 -9.22 -9.62 -1.12
CA ALA A 85 -10.29 -10.08 -0.24
C ALA A 85 -11.17 -8.91 0.24
N VAL A 86 -10.55 -7.78 0.62
CA VAL A 86 -11.24 -6.55 1.01
C VAL A 86 -11.97 -5.94 -0.19
N GLU A 87 -11.28 -5.85 -1.35
CA GLU A 87 -11.86 -5.37 -2.61
C GLU A 87 -13.11 -6.17 -3.00
N ALA A 88 -13.04 -7.50 -2.91
CA ALA A 88 -14.15 -8.35 -3.26
C ALA A 88 -15.36 -8.18 -2.32
N ALA A 89 -15.12 -8.15 -1.01
CA ALA A 89 -16.19 -8.08 -0.02
C ALA A 89 -16.86 -6.69 0.05
N LEU A 90 -16.08 -5.59 -0.08
CA LEU A 90 -16.66 -4.25 -0.20
C LEU A 90 -17.40 -4.08 -1.54
N GLY A 91 -16.89 -4.71 -2.60
CA GLY A 91 -17.47 -4.66 -3.94
C GLY A 91 -18.80 -5.42 -4.09
N GLU A 92 -19.32 -6.06 -3.04
CA GLU A 92 -20.69 -6.59 -2.98
C GLU A 92 -21.72 -5.47 -2.78
N ASP A 93 -21.34 -4.40 -2.05
CA ASP A 93 -22.24 -3.34 -1.60
C ASP A 93 -21.88 -1.95 -2.17
N PHE A 94 -20.60 -1.71 -2.45
CA PHE A 94 -20.08 -0.42 -2.86
C PHE A 94 -19.26 -0.52 -4.14
N SER A 95 -19.15 0.59 -4.85
CA SER A 95 -18.15 0.69 -5.90
C SER A 95 -16.75 0.79 -5.30
N VAL A 96 -15.79 0.00 -5.83
CA VAL A 96 -14.42 -0.06 -5.29
C VAL A 96 -13.41 0.33 -6.36
N LEU A 97 -12.57 1.33 -6.03
CA LEU A 97 -11.40 1.71 -6.80
C LEU A 97 -10.15 1.12 -6.15
N ALA A 98 -9.50 0.21 -6.86
CA ALA A 98 -8.26 -0.43 -6.44
C ALA A 98 -7.12 0.00 -7.38
N ALA A 99 -6.09 0.64 -6.84
CA ALA A 99 -4.98 1.17 -7.63
C ALA A 99 -3.62 0.90 -6.97
N ASN A 100 -2.63 0.58 -7.80
CA ASN A 100 -1.24 0.52 -7.36
C ASN A 100 -0.59 1.90 -7.50
N ARG A 101 0.13 2.35 -6.47
CA ARG A 101 0.90 3.60 -6.53
C ARG A 101 2.00 3.55 -7.59
N ALA A 102 2.51 4.72 -7.97
CA ALA A 102 3.54 4.87 -8.99
C ALA A 102 4.78 3.99 -8.72
N GLY A 103 5.07 3.07 -9.64
CA GLY A 103 6.17 2.12 -9.57
C GLY A 103 5.80 0.70 -9.13
N TYR A 104 4.57 0.47 -8.61
CA TYR A 104 4.08 -0.85 -8.27
C TYR A 104 3.21 -1.44 -9.39
N GLY A 105 3.22 -2.77 -9.49
CA GLY A 105 2.40 -3.48 -10.47
C GLY A 105 2.62 -2.96 -11.89
N ARG A 106 1.54 -2.49 -12.52
CA ARG A 106 1.57 -1.86 -13.85
C ARG A 106 1.69 -0.34 -13.83
N SER A 107 1.64 0.28 -12.64
CA SER A 107 1.82 1.72 -12.49
C SER A 107 3.27 2.14 -12.73
N ARG A 108 3.45 3.30 -13.34
CA ARG A 108 4.78 3.84 -13.70
C ARG A 108 4.97 5.22 -13.09
N LEU A 109 6.15 5.44 -12.54
CA LEU A 109 6.56 6.76 -12.07
C LEU A 109 6.87 7.66 -13.24
N GLY A 110 6.38 8.91 -13.19
CA GLY A 110 6.78 9.98 -14.10
C GLY A 110 8.21 10.47 -13.84
N ASN A 111 8.80 11.12 -14.83
CA ASN A 111 10.17 11.65 -14.74
C ASN A 111 10.21 13.17 -14.54
N THR A 112 9.04 13.80 -14.37
CA THR A 112 8.92 15.27 -14.38
C THR A 112 9.19 15.92 -13.04
N VAL A 113 9.02 15.19 -11.93
CA VAL A 113 9.14 15.71 -10.57
C VAL A 113 9.93 14.74 -9.70
N ALA A 114 10.68 15.28 -8.72
CA ALA A 114 11.36 14.46 -7.71
C ALA A 114 10.34 13.68 -6.88
N PHE A 115 10.68 12.43 -6.54
CA PHE A 115 9.80 11.59 -5.73
C PHE A 115 9.71 12.07 -4.28
N SER A 116 8.48 12.24 -3.79
CA SER A 116 8.14 12.66 -2.43
C SER A 116 6.79 12.06 -2.01
N LEU A 117 6.42 12.17 -0.74
CA LEU A 117 5.05 11.81 -0.31
C LEU A 117 4.01 12.76 -0.91
N ASP A 118 4.33 14.05 -1.08
CA ASP A 118 3.45 15.01 -1.76
C ASP A 118 3.11 14.61 -3.19
N LEU A 119 4.07 14.00 -3.92
CA LEU A 119 3.81 13.48 -5.25
C LEU A 119 2.75 12.37 -5.17
N LEU A 120 2.85 11.46 -4.20
CA LEU A 120 1.87 10.37 -4.03
C LEU A 120 0.49 10.89 -3.61
N VAL A 121 0.43 11.93 -2.77
CA VAL A 121 -0.82 12.62 -2.40
C VAL A 121 -1.48 13.22 -3.64
N LYS A 122 -0.72 13.97 -4.45
CA LYS A 122 -1.21 14.57 -5.70
C LYS A 122 -1.65 13.51 -6.71
N ASP A 123 -0.89 12.43 -6.87
CA ASP A 123 -1.26 11.31 -7.75
C ASP A 123 -2.57 10.66 -7.29
N THR A 124 -2.79 10.55 -5.97
CA THR A 124 -4.05 10.03 -5.38
C THR A 124 -5.22 10.98 -5.68
N ALA A 125 -5.05 12.28 -5.47
CA ALA A 125 -6.08 13.28 -5.78
C ALA A 125 -6.43 13.31 -7.27
N ASP A 126 -5.43 13.23 -8.15
CA ASP A 126 -5.63 13.17 -9.61
C ASP A 126 -6.37 11.89 -10.04
N LEU A 127 -6.00 10.73 -9.44
CA LEU A 127 -6.69 9.46 -9.68
C LEU A 127 -8.17 9.61 -9.31
N VAL A 128 -8.48 10.08 -8.10
CA VAL A 128 -9.87 10.28 -7.63
C VAL A 128 -10.62 11.24 -8.55
N ARG A 129 -10.05 12.41 -8.85
CA ARG A 129 -10.68 13.43 -9.70
C ARG A 129 -11.08 12.87 -11.06
N VAL A 130 -10.20 12.09 -11.71
CA VAL A 130 -10.45 11.58 -13.06
C VAL A 130 -11.38 10.38 -13.06
N THR A 131 -11.30 9.51 -12.04
CA THR A 131 -12.01 8.21 -12.07
C THR A 131 -13.32 8.21 -11.29
N CYS A 132 -13.50 9.17 -10.39
CA CYS A 132 -14.67 9.26 -9.51
C CYS A 132 -15.45 10.57 -9.70
N GLU A 133 -15.31 11.23 -10.86
CA GLU A 133 -15.96 12.50 -11.15
C GLU A 133 -17.48 12.45 -10.85
N GLY A 134 -17.95 13.43 -10.06
CA GLY A 134 -19.36 13.54 -9.67
C GLY A 134 -19.86 12.47 -8.69
N ARG A 135 -18.98 11.64 -8.14
CA ARG A 135 -19.35 10.58 -7.19
C ARG A 135 -18.85 10.90 -5.79
N ARG A 136 -19.55 10.35 -4.81
CA ARG A 136 -19.14 10.35 -3.40
C ARG A 136 -17.92 9.44 -3.24
N VAL A 137 -16.92 9.86 -2.45
CA VAL A 137 -15.65 9.12 -2.33
C VAL A 137 -15.24 8.97 -0.87
N VAL A 138 -14.92 7.73 -0.48
CA VAL A 138 -14.30 7.43 0.81
C VAL A 138 -12.94 6.77 0.58
N LEU A 139 -11.89 7.35 1.18
CA LEU A 139 -10.54 6.78 1.14
C LEU A 139 -10.38 5.78 2.29
N VAL A 140 -9.89 4.57 1.98
CA VAL A 140 -9.57 3.53 2.97
C VAL A 140 -8.08 3.24 2.88
N GLY A 141 -7.32 3.68 3.88
CA GLY A 141 -5.86 3.63 3.85
C GLY A 141 -5.24 2.89 5.03
N HIS A 142 -4.26 2.02 4.75
CA HIS A 142 -3.46 1.32 5.75
C HIS A 142 -2.04 1.86 5.81
N GLY A 143 -1.50 2.03 7.00
CA GLY A 143 -0.12 2.44 7.20
C GLY A 143 0.24 3.73 6.48
N LEU A 144 1.19 3.67 5.53
CA LEU A 144 1.52 4.81 4.66
C LEU A 144 0.32 5.26 3.83
N GLY A 145 -0.49 4.32 3.30
CA GLY A 145 -1.73 4.63 2.59
C GLY A 145 -2.72 5.41 3.45
N GLY A 146 -2.76 5.16 4.76
CA GLY A 146 -3.56 5.94 5.72
C GLY A 146 -3.09 7.38 5.85
N LEU A 147 -1.79 7.61 5.97
CA LEU A 147 -1.22 8.97 5.95
C LEU A 147 -1.51 9.70 4.63
N LEU A 148 -1.37 9.01 3.50
CA LEU A 148 -1.67 9.60 2.18
C LEU A 148 -3.15 9.94 2.05
N ALA A 149 -4.06 9.12 2.61
CA ALA A 149 -5.49 9.38 2.64
C ALA A 149 -5.83 10.64 3.44
N LEU A 150 -5.28 10.78 4.66
CA LEU A 150 -5.47 11.97 5.50
C LEU A 150 -4.98 13.23 4.79
N ARG A 151 -3.79 13.18 4.18
CA ARG A 151 -3.23 14.32 3.44
C ARG A 151 -4.02 14.66 2.18
N ALA A 152 -4.45 13.65 1.42
CA ALA A 152 -5.27 13.88 0.22
C ALA A 152 -6.61 14.52 0.57
N ALA A 153 -7.25 14.11 1.68
CA ALA A 153 -8.48 14.71 2.17
C ALA A 153 -8.27 16.14 2.72
N ALA A 154 -7.11 16.40 3.36
CA ALA A 154 -6.77 17.75 3.81
C ALA A 154 -6.47 18.71 2.64
N ASP A 155 -5.74 18.25 1.61
CA ASP A 155 -5.32 19.06 0.46
C ASP A 155 -6.46 19.28 -0.55
N ALA A 156 -7.39 18.32 -0.67
CA ALA A 156 -8.49 18.35 -1.64
C ALA A 156 -9.82 17.85 -1.03
N PRO A 157 -10.34 18.53 0.01
CA PRO A 157 -11.53 18.06 0.74
C PRO A 157 -12.79 17.98 -0.13
N HIS A 158 -12.85 18.73 -1.22
CA HIS A 158 -13.96 18.69 -2.18
C HIS A 158 -14.01 17.40 -3.02
N LEU A 159 -12.97 16.56 -2.97
CA LEU A 159 -12.90 15.27 -3.68
C LEU A 159 -13.22 14.08 -2.78
N VAL A 160 -13.30 14.28 -1.46
CA VAL A 160 -13.36 13.18 -0.48
C VAL A 160 -14.43 13.50 0.55
N ASP A 161 -15.37 12.58 0.75
CA ASP A 161 -16.46 12.73 1.74
C ASP A 161 -16.07 12.17 3.12
N GLY A 162 -15.09 11.26 3.17
CA GLY A 162 -14.64 10.68 4.44
C GLY A 162 -13.40 9.81 4.28
N VAL A 163 -12.76 9.52 5.40
CA VAL A 163 -11.52 8.73 5.46
C VAL A 163 -11.63 7.63 6.51
N VAL A 164 -11.30 6.40 6.13
CA VAL A 164 -11.06 5.30 7.06
C VAL A 164 -9.56 4.99 7.06
N VAL A 165 -8.91 5.17 8.20
CA VAL A 165 -7.49 4.85 8.34
C VAL A 165 -7.30 3.61 9.21
N ILE A 166 -6.37 2.76 8.80
CA ILE A 166 -6.04 1.52 9.50
C ILE A 166 -4.57 1.60 9.88
N ASP A 167 -4.28 1.66 11.19
CA ASP A 167 -2.92 1.81 11.71
C ASP A 167 -2.06 2.81 10.90
N PRO A 168 -2.52 4.06 10.71
CA PRO A 168 -1.85 4.98 9.80
C PRO A 168 -0.43 5.30 10.28
N ARG A 169 0.44 5.70 9.35
CA ARG A 169 1.68 6.38 9.70
C ARG A 169 1.37 7.82 10.10
N TYR A 170 2.17 8.35 11.02
CA TYR A 170 1.96 9.69 11.56
C TYR A 170 3.11 10.64 11.20
N PRO A 171 2.81 11.89 10.84
CA PRO A 171 3.83 12.91 10.68
C PRO A 171 4.69 13.01 11.93
N GLY A 172 6.00 13.03 11.78
CA GLY A 172 6.94 13.12 12.91
C GLY A 172 7.09 11.87 13.77
N GLU A 173 6.49 10.73 13.43
CA GLU A 173 6.55 9.51 14.25
C GLU A 173 7.98 9.04 14.53
N LEU A 174 8.88 9.16 13.56
CA LEU A 174 10.29 8.78 13.72
C LEU A 174 11.09 9.83 14.50
N HIS A 175 10.62 11.07 14.58
CA HIS A 175 11.15 12.08 15.47
C HIS A 175 10.74 11.78 16.92
N ARG A 176 9.50 11.39 17.14
CA ARG A 176 8.88 11.18 18.46
C ARG A 176 9.30 9.87 19.11
N SER A 177 9.55 8.81 18.32
CA SER A 177 9.85 7.47 18.84
C SER A 177 11.15 6.90 18.28
N LYS A 178 12.15 6.70 19.18
CA LYS A 178 13.41 6.01 18.82
C LYS A 178 13.18 4.57 18.38
N LEU A 179 12.17 3.90 18.97
CA LEU A 179 11.80 2.54 18.59
C LEU A 179 11.32 2.50 17.14
N LEU A 180 10.35 3.37 16.78
CA LEU A 180 9.80 3.42 15.42
C LEU A 180 10.88 3.80 14.40
N ARG A 181 11.80 4.69 14.77
CA ARG A 181 12.98 5.03 13.94
C ARG A 181 13.84 3.81 13.69
N SER A 182 14.22 3.07 14.74
CA SER A 182 15.05 1.86 14.62
C SER A 182 14.37 0.78 13.77
N LEU A 183 13.08 0.55 13.97
CA LEU A 183 12.30 -0.40 13.16
C LEU A 183 12.23 0.03 11.69
N SER A 184 12.06 1.33 11.43
CA SER A 184 12.08 1.88 10.07
C SER A 184 13.44 1.67 9.40
N GLU A 185 14.56 1.87 10.11
CA GLU A 185 15.92 1.66 9.59
C GLU A 185 16.17 0.18 9.28
N GLN A 186 15.73 -0.74 10.14
CA GLN A 186 15.82 -2.19 9.89
C GLN A 186 15.02 -2.61 8.64
N THR A 187 13.80 -2.10 8.50
CA THR A 187 12.96 -2.32 7.31
C THR A 187 13.64 -1.76 6.07
N GLY A 188 14.23 -0.57 6.18
CA GLY A 188 14.95 0.10 5.10
C GLY A 188 16.16 -0.68 4.60
N PHE A 189 16.87 -1.38 5.48
CA PHE A 189 17.95 -2.27 5.07
C PHE A 189 17.43 -3.37 4.12
N GLY A 190 16.30 -4.00 4.46
CA GLY A 190 15.64 -4.98 3.60
C GLY A 190 15.26 -4.37 2.24
N PHE A 191 14.60 -3.22 2.22
CA PHE A 191 14.22 -2.53 0.99
C PHE A 191 15.42 -2.14 0.12
N THR A 192 16.56 -1.80 0.73
CA THR A 192 17.78 -1.44 -0.01
C THR A 192 18.50 -2.67 -0.58
N LEU A 193 18.50 -3.78 0.14
CA LEU A 193 19.20 -5.01 -0.27
C LEU A 193 18.43 -5.79 -1.34
N MET A 194 17.11 -5.93 -1.17
CA MET A 194 16.27 -6.78 -2.01
C MET A 194 16.33 -6.45 -3.50
N PRO A 195 16.20 -5.18 -3.96
CA PRO A 195 16.26 -4.90 -5.41
C PRO A 195 17.59 -5.31 -6.03
N ARG A 196 18.69 -5.16 -5.31
CA ARG A 196 20.04 -5.53 -5.77
C ARG A 196 20.20 -7.05 -5.86
N SER A 197 19.80 -7.76 -4.80
CA SER A 197 19.85 -9.23 -4.75
C SER A 197 19.00 -9.87 -5.84
N LEU A 198 17.80 -9.35 -6.08
CA LEU A 198 16.92 -9.88 -7.11
C LEU A 198 17.45 -9.62 -8.53
N ARG A 199 18.07 -8.43 -8.76
CA ARG A 199 18.69 -8.11 -10.06
C ARG A 199 19.93 -8.96 -10.35
N SER A 200 20.70 -9.34 -9.31
CA SER A 200 21.83 -10.24 -9.45
C SER A 200 21.45 -11.72 -9.59
N GLY A 201 20.17 -12.03 -9.75
CA GLY A 201 19.72 -13.38 -10.09
C GLY A 201 19.35 -14.26 -8.90
N LEU A 202 19.30 -13.72 -7.66
CA LEU A 202 18.95 -14.47 -6.45
C LEU A 202 17.44 -14.69 -6.28
N SER A 203 16.61 -14.23 -7.24
CA SER A 203 15.15 -14.36 -7.20
C SER A 203 14.65 -15.80 -7.01
N PRO A 204 15.24 -16.85 -7.63
CA PRO A 204 14.78 -18.22 -7.41
C PRO A 204 14.99 -18.72 -5.98
N LEU A 205 15.93 -18.11 -5.23
CA LEU A 205 16.21 -18.46 -3.83
C LEU A 205 15.26 -17.80 -2.84
N LEU A 206 14.45 -16.83 -3.30
CA LEU A 206 13.49 -16.14 -2.44
C LEU A 206 12.29 -17.05 -2.19
N LEU A 207 12.19 -17.52 -0.94
CA LEU A 207 11.06 -18.34 -0.49
C LEU A 207 9.75 -17.56 -0.59
N ALA A 208 8.64 -18.27 -0.76
CA ALA A 208 7.33 -17.66 -0.69
C ALA A 208 7.09 -17.11 0.74
N PRO A 209 6.62 -15.89 0.89
CA PRO A 209 6.34 -15.34 2.22
C PRO A 209 5.12 -16.03 2.84
N PRO A 210 5.06 -16.18 4.18
CA PRO A 210 3.97 -16.89 4.86
C PRO A 210 2.57 -16.32 4.53
N TRP A 211 2.46 -15.00 4.34
CA TRP A 211 1.19 -14.34 4.02
C TRP A 211 0.61 -14.77 2.66
N ILE A 212 1.40 -15.37 1.76
CA ILE A 212 0.91 -15.74 0.41
C ILE A 212 -0.24 -16.76 0.48
N GLU A 213 -0.26 -17.62 1.51
CA GLU A 213 -1.32 -18.59 1.71
C GLU A 213 -2.64 -17.94 2.16
N GLN A 214 -2.57 -16.73 2.69
CA GLN A 214 -3.73 -15.96 3.16
C GLN A 214 -4.38 -15.16 2.03
N VAL A 215 -3.69 -14.99 0.90
CA VAL A 215 -4.21 -14.30 -0.29
C VAL A 215 -5.14 -15.24 -1.08
N PRO A 216 -6.27 -14.75 -1.63
CA PRO A 216 -7.16 -15.55 -2.47
C PRO A 216 -6.43 -16.23 -3.64
N ARG A 217 -6.78 -17.48 -3.93
CA ARG A 217 -6.06 -18.32 -4.90
C ARG A 217 -5.90 -17.69 -6.27
N HIS A 218 -6.92 -16.97 -6.75
CA HIS A 218 -6.95 -16.38 -8.11
C HIS A 218 -5.93 -15.26 -8.32
N VAL A 219 -5.48 -14.55 -7.26
CA VAL A 219 -4.47 -13.49 -7.34
C VAL A 219 -3.10 -13.90 -6.76
N ARG A 220 -3.02 -15.05 -6.11
CA ARG A 220 -1.83 -15.54 -5.39
C ARG A 220 -0.58 -15.57 -6.27
N SER A 221 -0.69 -16.05 -7.49
CA SER A 221 0.44 -16.10 -8.43
C SER A 221 0.96 -14.71 -8.80
N LEU A 222 0.06 -13.75 -9.00
CA LEU A 222 0.43 -12.37 -9.29
C LEU A 222 1.11 -11.71 -8.09
N CYS A 223 0.57 -11.89 -6.89
CA CYS A 223 1.19 -11.40 -5.64
C CYS A 223 2.60 -11.98 -5.46
N LEU A 224 2.80 -13.28 -5.73
CA LEU A 224 4.11 -13.91 -5.64
C LEU A 224 5.08 -13.38 -6.70
N ASP A 225 4.61 -13.14 -7.93
CA ASP A 225 5.41 -12.52 -8.97
C ASP A 225 5.82 -11.09 -8.60
N GLN A 226 4.91 -10.30 -8.04
CA GLN A 226 5.20 -8.95 -7.53
C GLN A 226 6.21 -8.99 -6.38
N TYR A 227 6.06 -9.90 -5.43
CA TYR A 227 7.01 -10.10 -4.34
C TYR A 227 8.41 -10.47 -4.84
N ARG A 228 8.52 -11.27 -5.91
CA ARG A 228 9.79 -11.69 -6.53
C ARG A 228 10.35 -10.71 -7.56
N ALA A 229 9.62 -9.65 -7.88
CA ALA A 229 10.05 -8.66 -8.89
C ALA A 229 10.93 -7.58 -8.26
N ALA A 230 12.13 -7.39 -8.78
CA ALA A 230 13.03 -6.32 -8.34
C ALA A 230 12.42 -4.92 -8.49
N SER A 231 11.49 -4.71 -9.42
CA SER A 231 10.77 -3.44 -9.61
C SER A 231 9.91 -3.07 -8.41
N THR A 232 9.20 -4.03 -7.83
CA THR A 232 8.37 -3.82 -6.63
C THR A 232 9.22 -3.35 -5.46
N TRP A 233 10.34 -4.01 -5.21
CA TRP A 233 11.26 -3.63 -4.13
C TRP A 233 11.96 -2.30 -4.39
N THR A 234 12.21 -1.94 -5.67
CA THR A 234 12.73 -0.62 -6.03
C THR A 234 11.71 0.48 -5.75
N ALA A 235 10.43 0.22 -5.98
CA ALA A 235 9.36 1.15 -5.62
C ALA A 235 9.26 1.29 -4.10
N ALA A 236 9.30 0.17 -3.37
CA ALA A 236 9.28 0.15 -1.90
C ALA A 236 10.49 0.88 -1.29
N GLU A 237 11.71 0.66 -1.80
CA GLU A 237 12.92 1.39 -1.38
C GLU A 237 12.75 2.90 -1.54
N ARG A 238 12.18 3.34 -2.66
CA ARG A 238 11.96 4.75 -2.95
C ARG A 238 10.90 5.37 -2.04
N GLU A 239 9.79 4.70 -1.84
CA GLU A 239 8.76 5.12 -0.88
C GLU A 239 9.31 5.19 0.54
N TRP A 240 10.03 4.15 0.97
CA TRP A 240 10.65 4.12 2.28
C TRP A 240 11.61 5.28 2.47
N ARG A 241 12.48 5.58 1.51
CA ARG A 241 13.42 6.70 1.61
C ARG A 241 12.72 8.05 1.75
N ALA A 242 11.63 8.26 1.03
CA ALA A 242 10.83 9.47 1.13
C ALA A 242 10.10 9.54 2.48
N ALA A 243 9.43 8.46 2.87
CA ALA A 243 8.71 8.36 4.13
C ALA A 243 9.64 8.50 5.34
N HIS A 244 10.76 7.75 5.37
CA HIS A 244 11.72 7.79 6.47
C HIS A 244 12.27 9.20 6.69
N ARG A 245 12.63 9.90 5.62
CA ARG A 245 13.12 11.28 5.70
C ARG A 245 12.06 12.25 6.21
N GLU A 246 10.84 12.17 5.67
CA GLU A 246 9.76 13.09 6.01
C GLU A 246 9.19 12.84 7.41
N LEU A 247 9.00 11.57 7.78
CA LEU A 247 8.49 11.19 9.10
C LEU A 247 9.52 11.38 10.24
N ALA A 248 10.79 11.62 9.92
CA ALA A 248 11.81 11.98 10.88
C ALA A 248 11.81 13.48 11.25
N GLU A 249 11.14 14.31 10.45
CA GLU A 249 10.99 15.74 10.74
C GLU A 249 9.78 15.98 11.65
N PRO A 250 9.87 16.95 12.60
CA PRO A 250 8.74 17.31 13.44
C PRO A 250 7.58 17.82 12.59
N ALA A 251 6.41 17.19 12.74
CA ALA A 251 5.21 17.62 12.05
C ALA A 251 3.97 17.21 12.82
N ALA A 252 2.87 17.96 12.67
CA ALA A 252 1.57 17.69 13.25
C ALA A 252 0.70 16.85 12.28
N ILE A 253 -0.29 16.17 12.84
CA ILE A 253 -1.34 15.53 12.05
C ILE A 253 -2.08 16.60 11.24
N PRO A 254 -2.32 16.39 9.92
CA PRO A 254 -3.01 17.38 9.11
C PRO A 254 -4.45 17.59 9.63
N LYS A 255 -4.93 18.83 9.56
CA LYS A 255 -6.36 19.12 9.81
C LYS A 255 -7.16 18.59 8.63
N VAL A 256 -8.00 17.62 8.87
CA VAL A 256 -8.82 16.95 7.86
C VAL A 256 -10.27 17.43 8.05
N PRO A 257 -10.83 18.24 7.12
CA PRO A 257 -12.17 18.80 7.27
C PRO A 257 -13.27 17.87 6.72
N VAL A 258 -13.09 16.57 6.89
CA VAL A 258 -14.07 15.51 6.57
C VAL A 258 -14.05 14.45 7.65
N PRO A 259 -15.14 13.70 7.84
CA PRO A 259 -15.20 12.62 8.84
C PRO A 259 -14.07 11.60 8.70
N VAL A 260 -13.40 11.28 9.82
CA VAL A 260 -12.30 10.32 9.91
C VAL A 260 -12.66 9.20 10.87
N SER A 261 -12.54 7.95 10.42
CA SER A 261 -12.65 6.76 11.26
C SER A 261 -11.30 6.05 11.38
N LEU A 262 -10.95 5.60 12.59
CA LEU A 262 -9.71 4.90 12.89
C LEU A 262 -9.98 3.43 13.23
N LEU A 263 -9.37 2.54 12.48
CA LEU A 263 -9.29 1.11 12.80
C LEU A 263 -7.88 0.81 13.30
N MET A 264 -7.77 0.24 14.51
CA MET A 264 -6.50 -0.04 15.18
C MET A 264 -6.30 -1.53 15.31
N SER A 265 -5.15 -2.05 14.88
CA SER A 265 -4.76 -3.42 15.24
C SER A 265 -4.55 -3.55 16.75
N SER A 266 -4.72 -4.77 17.26
CA SER A 266 -4.60 -5.02 18.69
C SER A 266 -3.17 -4.69 19.20
N PRO A 267 -3.02 -3.88 20.28
CA PRO A 267 -1.72 -3.47 20.80
C PRO A 267 -1.05 -4.63 21.55
N ARG A 268 -0.29 -5.46 20.86
CA ARG A 268 0.37 -6.65 21.44
C ARG A 268 1.89 -6.52 21.61
N ASN A 269 2.49 -5.45 21.09
CA ASN A 269 3.93 -5.25 21.13
C ASN A 269 4.29 -3.78 21.39
N ALA A 270 5.58 -3.53 21.63
CA ALA A 270 6.09 -2.18 21.91
C ALA A 270 5.87 -1.20 20.75
N GLU A 271 5.82 -1.67 19.51
CA GLU A 271 5.50 -0.84 18.33
C GLU A 271 4.07 -0.32 18.41
N SER A 272 3.10 -1.20 18.66
CA SER A 272 1.70 -0.80 18.80
C SER A 272 1.48 0.18 19.96
N LEU A 273 2.20 0.00 21.07
CA LEU A 273 2.15 0.92 22.20
C LEU A 273 2.71 2.31 21.81
N ALA A 274 3.76 2.36 20.99
CA ALA A 274 4.33 3.62 20.54
C ALA A 274 3.37 4.46 19.66
N TYR A 275 2.35 3.83 19.07
CA TYR A 275 1.33 4.53 18.29
C TYR A 275 0.15 5.06 19.11
N GLN A 276 -0.03 4.61 20.36
CA GLN A 276 -1.22 4.97 21.15
C GLN A 276 -1.41 6.48 21.36
N GLU A 277 -0.32 7.20 21.65
CA GLU A 277 -0.39 8.68 21.80
C GLU A 277 -0.79 9.36 20.48
N MET A 278 -0.25 8.88 19.36
CA MET A 278 -0.56 9.43 18.04
C MET A 278 -1.98 9.07 17.59
N HIS A 279 -2.49 7.89 17.99
CA HIS A 279 -3.89 7.54 17.79
C HIS A 279 -4.80 8.48 18.58
N ALA A 280 -4.45 8.79 19.84
CA ALA A 280 -5.21 9.74 20.66
C ALA A 280 -5.27 11.14 20.01
N GLU A 281 -4.14 11.64 19.49
CA GLU A 281 -4.13 12.92 18.77
C GLU A 281 -5.01 12.91 17.51
N LEU A 282 -5.08 11.78 16.79
CA LEU A 282 -5.97 11.64 15.64
C LEU A 282 -7.45 11.66 16.07
N MET A 283 -7.75 11.03 17.22
CA MET A 283 -9.10 10.99 17.80
C MET A 283 -9.57 12.37 18.30
N ASP A 284 -8.63 13.28 18.60
CA ASP A 284 -8.94 14.65 19.01
C ASP A 284 -9.26 15.59 17.82
N LEU A 285 -9.25 15.10 16.58
CA LEU A 285 -9.67 15.91 15.43
C LEU A 285 -11.16 16.25 15.52
N PRO A 286 -11.56 17.50 15.14
CA PRO A 286 -12.96 17.96 15.23
C PRO A 286 -13.95 17.06 14.47
N ASP A 287 -13.55 16.54 13.31
CA ASP A 287 -14.39 15.71 12.44
C ASP A 287 -14.09 14.20 12.64
N PHE A 288 -13.61 13.82 13.84
CA PHE A 288 -13.39 12.42 14.16
C PHE A 288 -14.71 11.67 14.36
N ALA A 289 -14.97 10.68 13.52
CA ALA A 289 -16.24 9.95 13.48
C ALA A 289 -16.27 8.71 14.39
N GLY A 290 -15.11 8.19 14.80
CA GLY A 290 -15.04 7.05 15.70
C GLY A 290 -13.83 6.13 15.49
N SER A 291 -13.60 5.26 16.46
CA SER A 291 -12.53 4.28 16.39
C SER A 291 -13.05 2.87 16.66
N THR A 292 -12.35 1.87 16.14
CA THR A 292 -12.61 0.45 16.39
C THR A 292 -11.30 -0.30 16.53
N VAL A 293 -11.17 -1.09 17.58
CA VAL A 293 -10.04 -2.01 17.75
C VAL A 293 -10.32 -3.28 16.95
N LEU A 294 -9.36 -3.68 16.14
CA LEU A 294 -9.38 -4.93 15.39
C LEU A 294 -8.82 -6.03 16.29
N ASP A 295 -9.68 -6.59 17.15
CA ASP A 295 -9.29 -7.63 18.09
C ASP A 295 -8.64 -8.81 17.37
N ASP A 296 -7.53 -9.31 17.95
CA ASP A 296 -6.76 -10.46 17.44
C ASP A 296 -6.14 -10.30 16.05
N VAL A 297 -6.10 -9.09 15.49
CA VAL A 297 -5.43 -8.77 14.22
C VAL A 297 -4.10 -8.07 14.48
N ARG A 298 -3.02 -8.59 13.89
CA ARG A 298 -1.71 -7.92 13.89
C ARG A 298 -1.61 -6.99 12.68
N ARG A 299 -0.81 -5.93 12.80
CA ARG A 299 -0.61 -4.93 11.73
C ARG A 299 -0.26 -5.56 10.38
N GLU A 300 0.63 -6.55 10.36
CA GLU A 300 1.04 -7.25 9.15
C GLU A 300 -0.03 -8.17 8.55
N GLU A 301 -1.07 -8.48 9.32
CA GLU A 301 -2.19 -9.36 8.93
C GLU A 301 -3.42 -8.57 8.46
N VAL A 302 -3.37 -7.25 8.59
CA VAL A 302 -4.50 -6.34 8.32
C VAL A 302 -5.25 -6.62 7.03
N PRO A 303 -4.62 -6.79 5.84
CA PRO A 303 -5.36 -7.03 4.60
C PRO A 303 -5.81 -8.47 4.39
N TYR A 304 -5.55 -9.40 5.34
CA TYR A 304 -5.80 -10.82 5.16
C TYR A 304 -6.87 -11.38 6.09
N GLN A 305 -7.53 -12.45 5.68
CA GLN A 305 -8.44 -13.29 6.47
C GLN A 305 -9.32 -12.49 7.45
N GLU A 306 -9.08 -12.64 8.76
CA GLU A 306 -9.86 -11.97 9.79
C GLU A 306 -9.69 -10.46 9.75
N GLY A 307 -8.47 -9.96 9.50
CA GLY A 307 -8.22 -8.54 9.29
C GLY A 307 -9.05 -7.96 8.17
N ALA A 308 -9.13 -8.65 7.02
CA ALA A 308 -9.97 -8.23 5.90
C ALA A 308 -11.45 -8.11 6.29
N LYS A 309 -12.00 -9.09 7.03
CA LYS A 309 -13.40 -9.03 7.52
C LYS A 309 -13.63 -7.84 8.44
N ARG A 310 -12.70 -7.57 9.35
CA ARG A 310 -12.78 -6.45 10.30
C ARG A 310 -12.72 -5.10 9.58
N ILE A 311 -11.82 -4.95 8.60
CA ILE A 311 -11.76 -3.75 7.75
C ILE A 311 -13.09 -3.54 7.03
N VAL A 312 -13.62 -4.59 6.39
CA VAL A 312 -14.89 -4.52 5.67
C VAL A 312 -16.03 -4.11 6.59
N HIS A 313 -16.11 -4.72 7.77
CA HIS A 313 -17.14 -4.37 8.76
C HIS A 313 -17.02 -2.91 9.23
N GLY A 314 -15.83 -2.46 9.63
CA GLY A 314 -15.59 -1.09 10.06
C GLY A 314 -15.85 -0.05 8.95
N THR A 315 -15.46 -0.37 7.72
CA THR A 315 -15.71 0.48 6.56
C THR A 315 -17.21 0.56 6.23
N ARG A 316 -17.93 -0.56 6.24
CA ARG A 316 -19.39 -0.59 6.03
C ARG A 316 -20.11 0.26 7.05
N ARG A 317 -19.77 0.10 8.34
CA ARG A 317 -20.34 0.89 9.42
C ARG A 317 -20.10 2.38 9.21
N PHE A 318 -18.86 2.78 8.94
CA PHE A 318 -18.53 4.17 8.68
C PHE A 318 -19.33 4.76 7.49
N LEU A 319 -19.46 4.01 6.38
CA LEU A 319 -20.22 4.45 5.21
C LEU A 319 -21.72 4.63 5.53
N HIS A 320 -22.32 3.70 6.29
CA HIS A 320 -23.71 3.84 6.73
C HIS A 320 -23.88 5.06 7.62
N ASP A 321 -23.06 5.22 8.65
CA ASP A 321 -23.12 6.35 9.57
C ASP A 321 -22.94 7.68 8.83
N LEU A 322 -22.06 7.74 7.81
CA LEU A 322 -21.77 8.93 7.02
C LEU A 322 -22.95 9.36 6.13
N TYR A 323 -23.60 8.41 5.45
CA TYR A 323 -24.59 8.74 4.42
C TYR A 323 -26.04 8.57 4.85
N GLU A 324 -26.36 7.78 5.87
CA GLU A 324 -27.71 7.71 6.43
C GLU A 324 -28.02 8.93 7.31
N ALA A 325 -27.03 9.45 8.04
CA ALA A 325 -27.19 10.70 8.80
C ALA A 325 -27.50 11.93 7.92
N GLU A 326 -27.21 11.89 6.60
CA GLU A 326 -27.58 12.93 5.66
C GLU A 326 -29.03 12.79 5.15
N THR A 327 -29.60 11.60 5.15
CA THR A 327 -30.96 11.32 4.67
C THR A 327 -32.02 11.77 5.67
N ASP A 328 -31.63 11.85 6.96
CA ASP A 328 -32.52 12.26 8.07
C ASP A 328 -32.49 13.77 8.35
N ARG A 329 -31.75 14.57 7.57
CA ARG A 329 -31.69 16.04 7.66
C ARG A 329 -32.41 16.70 6.49
#